data_bcb1e2935e59a23316ea89070cb15a70
#
_entry.id   bcb1e2935e59a23316ea89070cb15a70
#
_cell.length_a   1.000
_cell.length_b   1.000
_cell.length_c   1.000
_cell.angle_alpha   90.00
_cell.angle_beta   90.00
_cell.angle_gamma   90.00
#
_symmetry.space_group_name_H-M   'P 1'
#
loop_
_entity.id
_entity.type
_entity.pdbx_description
1 polymer ?
#
loop_
_entity_poly.entity_id
_entity_poly.type
_entity_poly.pdbx_seq_one_letter_code
_entity_poly.pdbx_strand_id
1 'polypeptide(L)'
;MNNYTKSIDEVIHYLSKLLPSIGRKSATKMALKILEMDDDFTIEFAKSLINMKKNTHHCKICGNLTEDEICNICADEKRDKSIITIVEDMQGVISLEKKLKYIKELIIF
;
A
#
# COMPACT_ATOMS: atom_id res chain seq x y z
N MET A 1 10.62 26.06 3.78
CA MET A 1 11.00 26.93 4.90
C MET A 1 10.65 26.25 6.22
N ASN A 2 11.59 26.29 7.17
CA ASN A 2 11.48 25.50 8.40
C ASN A 2 10.89 26.33 9.53
N ASN A 3 9.59 26.22 9.74
CA ASN A 3 8.88 26.95 10.78
C ASN A 3 8.66 26.14 12.05
N TYR A 4 9.06 24.87 12.04
CA TYR A 4 8.87 23.94 13.15
C TYR A 4 10.21 23.39 13.60
N THR A 5 10.20 22.44 14.53
CA THR A 5 11.44 21.79 14.92
C THR A 5 11.98 20.95 13.75
N LYS A 6 13.26 20.65 13.80
CA LYS A 6 13.90 19.84 12.75
C LYS A 6 13.21 18.48 12.58
N SER A 7 12.86 17.83 13.67
CA SER A 7 12.20 16.52 13.60
C SER A 7 10.79 16.61 13.03
N ILE A 8 10.05 17.66 13.35
CA ILE A 8 8.71 17.85 12.75
C ILE A 8 8.87 18.10 11.24
N ASP A 9 9.81 18.94 10.85
CA ASP A 9 10.05 19.24 9.44
C ASP A 9 10.44 18.00 8.63
N GLU A 10 11.20 17.10 9.23
CA GLU A 10 11.55 15.82 8.57
C GLU A 10 10.33 14.98 8.27
N VAL A 11 9.41 14.86 9.22
CA VAL A 11 8.18 14.10 9.02
C VAL A 11 7.31 14.75 7.95
N ILE A 12 7.18 16.08 8.00
CA ILE A 12 6.44 16.82 6.97
C ILE A 12 7.05 16.57 5.58
N HIS A 13 8.37 16.59 5.48
CA HIS A 13 9.07 16.34 4.23
C HIS A 13 8.69 14.97 3.64
N TYR A 14 8.76 13.90 4.43
CA TYR A 14 8.44 12.56 3.95
C TYR A 14 6.97 12.42 3.59
N LEU A 15 6.07 12.95 4.39
CA LEU A 15 4.64 12.89 4.08
C LEU A 15 4.32 13.61 2.78
N SER A 16 4.96 14.76 2.52
CA SER A 16 4.72 15.53 1.30
C SER A 16 5.25 14.82 0.05
N LYS A 17 6.13 13.82 0.22
CA LYS A 17 6.69 13.06 -0.90
C LYS A 17 5.83 11.86 -1.30
N LEU A 18 4.83 11.49 -0.50
CA LEU A 18 4.04 10.30 -0.77
C LEU A 18 3.20 10.40 -2.03
N LEU A 19 2.56 11.54 -2.24
CA LEU A 19 1.74 11.79 -3.42
C LEU A 19 1.90 13.23 -3.87
N PRO A 20 1.85 13.50 -5.19
CA PRO A 20 1.90 14.90 -5.68
C PRO A 20 0.76 15.76 -5.14
N SER A 21 -0.38 15.14 -4.80
CA SER A 21 -1.54 15.87 -4.28
C SER A 21 -1.41 16.26 -2.82
N ILE A 22 -0.43 15.69 -2.09
CA ILE A 22 -0.21 16.05 -0.70
C ILE A 22 0.74 17.26 -0.68
N GLY A 23 0.14 18.46 -0.47
CA GLY A 23 0.92 19.67 -0.30
C GLY A 23 1.47 19.76 1.11
N ARG A 24 2.33 20.78 1.33
CA ARG A 24 2.95 20.99 2.63
C ARG A 24 1.92 21.23 3.73
N LYS A 25 0.82 21.90 3.41
CA LYS A 25 -0.26 22.17 4.38
C LYS A 25 -0.89 20.88 4.92
N SER A 26 -1.22 19.96 4.03
CA SER A 26 -1.80 18.66 4.42
C SER A 26 -0.78 17.82 5.18
N ALA A 27 0.45 17.79 4.72
CA ALA A 27 1.54 17.05 5.38
C ALA A 27 1.76 17.59 6.81
N THR A 28 1.70 18.90 6.97
CA THR A 28 1.84 19.55 8.28
C THR A 28 0.72 19.10 9.23
N LYS A 29 -0.52 19.09 8.75
CA LYS A 29 -1.66 18.64 9.56
C LYS A 29 -1.50 17.19 10.00
N MET A 30 -1.02 16.33 9.11
CA MET A 30 -0.77 14.93 9.43
C MET A 30 0.31 14.77 10.50
N ALA A 31 1.43 15.48 10.35
CA ALA A 31 2.54 15.42 11.30
C ALA A 31 2.10 15.88 12.69
N LEU A 32 1.36 16.98 12.75
CA LEU A 32 0.88 17.52 14.03
C LEU A 32 -0.15 16.58 14.68
N LYS A 33 -0.96 15.91 13.85
CA LYS A 33 -1.91 14.92 14.35
C LYS A 33 -1.19 13.72 14.97
N ILE A 34 -0.12 13.27 14.33
CA ILE A 34 0.68 12.17 14.87
C ILE A 34 1.25 12.55 16.23
N LEU A 35 1.68 13.81 16.42
CA LEU A 35 2.17 14.29 17.71
C LEU A 35 1.12 14.25 18.80
N GLU A 36 -0.16 14.40 18.44
CA GLU A 36 -1.25 14.33 19.40
C GLU A 36 -1.61 12.88 19.80
N MET A 37 -1.24 11.92 18.97
CA MET A 37 -1.52 10.51 19.26
C MET A 37 -0.57 10.02 20.35
N ASP A 38 -0.96 8.94 21.05
CA ASP A 38 -0.09 8.39 22.08
C ASP A 38 1.13 7.68 21.48
N ASP A 39 2.13 7.44 22.33
CA ASP A 39 3.39 6.82 21.87
C ASP A 39 3.16 5.41 21.32
N ASP A 40 2.24 4.65 21.91
CA ASP A 40 1.95 3.31 21.46
C ASP A 40 1.44 3.29 20.01
N PHE A 41 0.55 4.23 19.67
CA PHE A 41 0.07 4.36 18.29
C PHE A 41 1.23 4.62 17.34
N THR A 42 2.10 5.56 17.69
CA THR A 42 3.24 5.93 16.82
C THR A 42 4.20 4.76 16.61
N ILE A 43 4.52 4.04 17.68
CA ILE A 43 5.40 2.87 17.61
C ILE A 43 4.78 1.79 16.72
N GLU A 44 3.53 1.46 16.93
CA GLU A 44 2.85 0.43 16.14
C GLU A 44 2.72 0.84 14.67
N PHE A 45 2.43 2.12 14.42
CA PHE A 45 2.35 2.63 13.06
C PHE A 45 3.70 2.52 12.33
N ALA A 46 4.76 2.96 12.98
CA ALA A 46 6.10 2.87 12.40
C ALA A 46 6.50 1.42 12.12
N LYS A 47 6.21 0.51 13.06
CA LYS A 47 6.48 -0.91 12.88
C LYS A 47 5.67 -1.49 11.72
N SER A 48 4.41 -1.10 11.59
CA SER A 48 3.56 -1.62 10.51
C SER A 48 4.05 -1.17 9.14
N LEU A 49 4.57 0.05 9.02
CA LEU A 49 5.16 0.53 7.78
C LEU A 49 6.38 -0.31 7.38
N ILE A 50 7.27 -0.54 8.32
CA ILE A 50 8.46 -1.34 8.09
C ILE A 50 8.08 -2.78 7.72
N ASN A 51 7.14 -3.36 8.46
CA ASN A 51 6.67 -4.73 8.23
C ASN A 51 6.05 -4.90 6.84
N MET A 52 5.23 -3.93 6.43
CA MET A 52 4.64 -3.94 5.10
C MET A 52 5.71 -3.98 4.01
N LYS A 53 6.71 -3.12 4.10
CA LYS A 53 7.80 -3.05 3.12
C LYS A 53 8.65 -4.30 3.10
N LYS A 54 8.85 -4.89 4.28
CA LYS A 54 9.72 -6.06 4.41
C LYS A 54 9.06 -7.35 3.91
N ASN A 55 7.76 -7.49 4.15
CA ASN A 55 7.07 -8.77 3.90
C ASN A 55 6.21 -8.79 2.64
N THR A 56 5.93 -7.63 2.03
CA THR A 56 5.09 -7.59 0.84
C THR A 56 5.97 -7.57 -0.42
N HIS A 57 5.65 -8.44 -1.34
CA HIS A 57 6.37 -8.56 -2.61
C HIS A 57 5.40 -8.96 -3.71
N HIS A 58 5.92 -9.10 -4.92
CA HIS A 58 5.09 -9.44 -6.08
C HIS A 58 4.95 -10.96 -6.21
N CYS A 59 3.72 -11.39 -6.52
CA CYS A 59 3.46 -12.78 -6.86
C CYS A 59 4.33 -13.22 -8.03
N LYS A 60 4.95 -14.39 -7.93
CA LYS A 60 5.84 -14.89 -8.97
C LYS A 60 5.15 -15.22 -10.28
N ILE A 61 3.84 -15.45 -10.24
CA ILE A 61 3.08 -15.82 -11.43
C ILE A 61 2.47 -14.59 -12.09
N CYS A 62 1.71 -13.76 -11.35
CA CYS A 62 0.95 -12.66 -11.95
C CYS A 62 1.45 -11.26 -11.60
N GLY A 63 2.34 -11.12 -10.62
CA GLY A 63 2.84 -9.82 -10.20
C GLY A 63 1.99 -9.11 -9.16
N ASN A 64 0.87 -9.70 -8.73
CA ASN A 64 0.05 -9.13 -7.67
C ASN A 64 0.85 -8.99 -6.37
N LEU A 65 0.45 -8.07 -5.51
CA LEU A 65 1.11 -7.92 -4.22
C LEU A 65 0.65 -9.01 -3.25
N THR A 66 1.60 -9.63 -2.57
CA THR A 66 1.33 -10.73 -1.65
C THR A 66 2.46 -10.84 -0.63
N GLU A 67 2.18 -11.48 0.50
CA GLU A 67 3.22 -11.86 1.47
C GLU A 67 3.69 -13.29 1.22
N ASP A 68 2.98 -14.04 0.40
CA ASP A 68 3.33 -15.41 0.03
C ASP A 68 4.11 -15.41 -1.29
N GLU A 69 4.65 -16.56 -1.66
CA GLU A 69 5.35 -16.71 -2.93
C GLU A 69 4.39 -16.54 -4.11
N ILE A 70 3.20 -17.08 -3.97
CA ILE A 70 2.12 -17.03 -4.96
C ILE A 70 0.89 -16.43 -4.29
N CYS A 71 0.25 -15.44 -4.93
CA CYS A 71 -0.91 -14.78 -4.33
C CYS A 71 -2.10 -15.73 -4.25
N ASN A 72 -3.08 -15.35 -3.42
CA ASN A 72 -4.27 -16.17 -3.20
C ASN A 72 -5.09 -16.40 -4.47
N ILE A 73 -5.03 -15.47 -5.42
CA ILE A 73 -5.73 -15.62 -6.70
C ILE A 73 -5.08 -16.71 -7.54
N CYS A 74 -3.76 -16.65 -7.70
CA CYS A 74 -3.04 -17.66 -8.48
C CYS A 74 -3.06 -19.04 -7.82
N ALA A 75 -3.13 -19.08 -6.48
CA ALA A 75 -3.19 -20.33 -5.74
C ALA A 75 -4.58 -20.96 -5.70
N ASP A 76 -5.60 -20.21 -6.08
CA ASP A 76 -7.00 -20.69 -6.03
C ASP A 76 -7.29 -21.62 -7.21
N GLU A 77 -7.40 -22.90 -6.93
CA GLU A 77 -7.64 -23.93 -7.93
C GLU A 77 -9.04 -23.88 -8.55
N LYS A 78 -9.97 -23.18 -7.93
CA LYS A 78 -11.35 -23.07 -8.39
C LYS A 78 -11.52 -22.08 -9.54
N ARG A 79 -10.49 -21.29 -9.84
CA ARG A 79 -10.59 -20.28 -10.88
C ARG A 79 -10.32 -20.89 -12.26
N ASP A 80 -10.93 -20.29 -13.27
CA ASP A 80 -10.76 -20.73 -14.66
C ASP A 80 -9.49 -20.15 -15.26
N LYS A 81 -8.44 -20.92 -15.35
CA LYS A 81 -7.13 -20.50 -15.83
C LYS A 81 -7.05 -20.17 -17.31
N SER A 82 -8.15 -20.41 -18.04
CA SER A 82 -8.21 -20.02 -19.45
C SER A 82 -8.56 -18.54 -19.62
N ILE A 83 -8.98 -17.87 -18.56
CA ILE A 83 -9.35 -16.45 -18.60
C ILE A 83 -8.31 -15.65 -17.83
N ILE A 84 -7.70 -14.68 -18.52
CA ILE A 84 -6.71 -13.78 -17.93
C ILE A 84 -7.20 -12.35 -18.07
N THR A 85 -7.22 -11.63 -16.96
CA THR A 85 -7.58 -10.21 -16.94
C THR A 85 -6.35 -9.39 -16.58
N ILE A 86 -6.09 -8.36 -17.36
CA ILE A 86 -4.93 -7.50 -17.18
C ILE A 86 -5.35 -6.23 -16.47
N VAL A 87 -4.63 -5.85 -15.41
CA VAL A 87 -4.90 -4.63 -14.66
C VAL A 87 -3.61 -3.87 -14.44
N GLU A 88 -3.72 -2.58 -14.11
CA GLU A 88 -2.56 -1.71 -13.93
C GLU A 88 -1.95 -1.78 -12.54
N ASP A 89 -2.78 -2.04 -11.52
CA ASP A 89 -2.34 -2.01 -10.13
C ASP A 89 -3.22 -2.90 -9.26
N MET A 90 -2.89 -2.95 -7.97
CA MET A 90 -3.63 -3.76 -7.01
C MET A 90 -5.06 -3.25 -6.77
N GLN A 91 -5.30 -1.96 -6.94
CA GLN A 91 -6.67 -1.44 -6.83
C GLN A 91 -7.56 -2.04 -7.91
N GLY A 92 -7.03 -2.24 -9.10
CA GLY A 92 -7.72 -2.92 -10.19
C GLY A 92 -8.05 -4.36 -9.83
N VAL A 93 -7.10 -5.07 -9.21
CA VAL A 93 -7.32 -6.44 -8.73
C VAL A 93 -8.48 -6.49 -7.75
N ILE A 94 -8.45 -5.63 -6.74
CA ILE A 94 -9.47 -5.59 -5.69
C ILE A 94 -10.84 -5.26 -6.27
N SER A 95 -10.91 -4.28 -7.16
CA SER A 95 -12.19 -3.88 -7.80
C SER A 95 -12.80 -5.01 -8.59
N LEU A 96 -11.99 -5.74 -9.34
CA LEU A 96 -12.46 -6.87 -10.13
C LEU A 96 -12.89 -8.04 -9.25
N GLU A 97 -12.16 -8.32 -8.18
CA GLU A 97 -12.52 -9.38 -7.24
C GLU A 97 -13.88 -9.14 -6.60
N LYS A 98 -14.24 -7.89 -6.35
CA LYS A 98 -15.56 -7.55 -5.80
C LYS A 98 -16.69 -7.72 -6.80
N LYS A 99 -16.41 -7.45 -8.09
CA LYS A 99 -17.43 -7.49 -9.14
C LYS A 99 -17.56 -8.83 -9.83
N LEU A 100 -16.44 -9.53 -10.00
CA LEU A 100 -16.36 -10.73 -10.81
C LEU A 100 -15.68 -11.83 -9.97
N LYS A 101 -16.49 -12.67 -9.34
CA LYS A 101 -16.01 -13.72 -8.43
C LYS A 101 -15.17 -14.81 -9.09
N TYR A 102 -15.07 -14.82 -10.42
CA TYR A 102 -14.50 -15.96 -11.15
C TYR A 102 -13.39 -15.60 -12.12
N ILE A 103 -12.77 -14.45 -11.98
CA ILE A 103 -11.59 -14.14 -12.77
C ILE A 103 -10.41 -14.91 -12.17
N LYS A 104 -9.73 -15.64 -13.02
CA LYS A 104 -8.77 -16.60 -12.54
C LYS A 104 -7.35 -16.08 -12.41
N GLU A 105 -6.88 -15.40 -13.40
CA GLU A 105 -5.52 -14.88 -13.35
C GLU A 105 -5.54 -13.41 -13.69
N LEU A 106 -4.80 -12.66 -12.88
CA LEU A 106 -4.65 -11.22 -13.07
C LEU A 106 -3.18 -10.92 -13.28
N ILE A 107 -2.90 -10.16 -14.33
CA ILE A 107 -1.54 -9.71 -14.62
C ILE A 107 -1.46 -8.23 -14.31
N ILE A 108 -0.48 -7.86 -13.49
CA ILE A 108 -0.30 -6.48 -13.06
C ILE A 108 0.90 -5.88 -13.79
N PHE A 109 0.72 -4.70 -14.32
CA PHE A 109 1.78 -3.95 -15.00
C PHE A 109 2.30 -2.80 -14.17
#